data_c714184c60b77cfa091eccb27d7c313e
#
_entry.id   c714184c60b77cfa091eccb27d7c313e
#
_cell.length_a   1.000
_cell.length_b   1.000
_cell.length_c   1.000
_cell.angle_alpha   90.00
_cell.angle_beta   90.00
_cell.angle_gamma   90.00
#
_symmetry.space_group_name_H-M   'P 1'
#
loop_
_entity.id
_entity.type
_entity.pdbx_description
1 polymer ?
#
loop_
_entity_poly.entity_id
_entity_poly.type
_entity_poly.pdbx_seq_one_letter_code
_entity_poly.pdbx_strand_id
1 'polypeptide(L)'
;WELLPGAEHFSGTLEGSVEDGRLVAHIHDAKMPYETVFRAPLEVEKGTATLHWLKNEKGFQLDGRNIDVKAKAVHARGGFRYLQPAGDEPWLGILAGISTDDGSQAWRYFPENLMGKALVDYLSGAIQGGQADNATLAYGGNPHLFPYKHNEGQFQVLVPLRNATYAFQPDWPALKNLDIELNFINDGLWMKTDGVALGGVKASNLTAVIPDYSKEKLLIDADINGPGKAVGPYFDETPLDDSLGATLKQLQLDGDVNARLHLDIPLDGTMTTAEGDVRLKNNSLFIKPLNSTINNLSGQFSFVNGDLKSGPLTASWFNQPLNIDFSTTEGEKAYQVGINLDASWQPSRLDVLPKTLSQSLGGRLPWNGK
;
A
#
# COMPACT_ATOMS: atom_id res chain seq x y z
N TRP A 1 13.52 -35.73 6.41
CA TRP A 1 14.32 -35.45 5.19
C TRP A 1 13.46 -34.96 4.01
N GLU A 2 12.15 -34.80 4.20
CA GLU A 2 11.23 -34.26 3.18
C GLU A 2 11.45 -32.76 2.88
N LEU A 3 12.28 -32.08 3.68
CA LEU A 3 12.58 -30.65 3.51
C LEU A 3 13.79 -30.36 2.58
N LEU A 4 14.51 -31.36 2.14
CA LEU A 4 15.61 -31.21 1.17
C LEU A 4 15.17 -31.82 -0.17
N PRO A 5 14.73 -30.99 -1.12
CA PRO A 5 14.38 -31.47 -2.46
C PRO A 5 15.63 -32.03 -3.14
N GLY A 6 15.44 -33.02 -4.01
CA GLY A 6 16.49 -33.47 -4.91
C GLY A 6 16.97 -32.28 -5.77
N ALA A 7 18.27 -32.18 -5.97
CA ALA A 7 18.85 -31.19 -6.87
C ALA A 7 19.50 -31.91 -8.05
N GLU A 8 19.17 -31.46 -9.25
CA GLU A 8 19.89 -31.86 -10.47
C GLU A 8 21.14 -30.98 -10.64
N HIS A 9 22.12 -31.45 -11.40
CA HIS A 9 23.36 -30.71 -11.72
C HIS A 9 24.13 -30.23 -10.48
N PHE A 10 24.21 -31.10 -9.48
CA PHE A 10 24.98 -30.88 -8.27
C PHE A 10 26.41 -31.45 -8.42
N SER A 11 27.41 -30.67 -8.02
CA SER A 11 28.79 -31.08 -7.88
C SER A 11 29.37 -30.54 -6.57
N GLY A 12 30.40 -31.21 -6.04
CA GLY A 12 31.00 -30.71 -4.81
C GLY A 12 32.20 -31.56 -4.36
N THR A 13 32.88 -31.02 -3.37
CA THR A 13 33.98 -31.68 -2.67
C THR A 13 33.60 -31.92 -1.22
N LEU A 14 33.64 -33.18 -0.80
CA LEU A 14 33.31 -33.61 0.56
C LEU A 14 34.59 -34.03 1.27
N GLU A 15 34.81 -33.47 2.45
CA GLU A 15 35.96 -33.81 3.33
C GLU A 15 35.46 -34.03 4.74
N GLY A 16 36.00 -35.06 5.44
CA GLY A 16 35.68 -35.32 6.84
C GLY A 16 34.93 -36.62 7.08
N SER A 17 34.18 -36.68 8.16
CA SER A 17 33.42 -37.85 8.61
C SER A 17 31.93 -37.51 8.79
N VAL A 18 31.14 -38.48 9.23
CA VAL A 18 29.73 -38.29 9.61
C VAL A 18 29.60 -37.37 10.84
N GLU A 19 30.65 -37.31 11.68
CA GLU A 19 30.66 -36.54 12.93
C GLU A 19 31.17 -35.11 12.74
N ASP A 20 32.16 -34.94 11.84
CA ASP A 20 32.74 -33.62 11.53
C ASP A 20 33.13 -33.62 10.06
N GLY A 21 32.49 -32.78 9.27
CA GLY A 21 32.75 -32.73 7.84
C GLY A 21 32.38 -31.40 7.20
N ARG A 22 32.94 -31.23 6.00
CA ARG A 22 32.78 -30.05 5.16
C ARG A 22 32.41 -30.46 3.75
N LEU A 23 31.43 -29.77 3.19
CA LEU A 23 31.03 -29.89 1.80
C LEU A 23 31.12 -28.52 1.13
N VAL A 24 31.89 -28.42 0.06
CA VAL A 24 31.83 -27.30 -0.87
C VAL A 24 30.94 -27.73 -2.02
N ALA A 25 29.79 -27.09 -2.15
CA ALA A 25 28.73 -27.44 -3.08
C ALA A 25 28.63 -26.43 -4.21
N HIS A 26 28.38 -26.92 -5.41
CA HIS A 26 28.06 -26.12 -6.60
C HIS A 26 26.82 -26.73 -7.26
N ILE A 27 25.92 -25.85 -7.69
CA ILE A 27 24.68 -26.19 -8.39
C ILE A 27 24.53 -25.26 -9.58
N HIS A 28 24.02 -25.75 -10.70
CA HIS A 28 23.72 -24.94 -11.86
C HIS A 28 22.52 -25.53 -12.62
N ASP A 29 21.72 -24.64 -13.23
CA ASP A 29 20.57 -24.99 -14.06
C ASP A 29 19.64 -26.02 -13.39
N ALA A 30 19.40 -25.84 -12.09
CA ALA A 30 18.64 -26.76 -11.27
C ALA A 30 17.22 -26.26 -11.00
N LYS A 31 16.27 -27.19 -11.00
CA LYS A 31 14.92 -26.95 -10.53
C LYS A 31 14.70 -27.74 -9.24
N MET A 32 14.42 -27.02 -8.17
CA MET A 32 14.11 -27.61 -6.88
C MET A 32 12.59 -27.58 -6.66
N PRO A 33 11.93 -28.73 -6.47
CA PRO A 33 10.50 -28.83 -6.34
C PRO A 33 10.04 -28.39 -4.94
N TYR A 34 9.89 -27.06 -4.75
CA TYR A 34 9.36 -26.47 -3.52
C TYR A 34 7.90 -26.02 -3.64
N GLU A 35 7.13 -26.60 -4.55
CA GLU A 35 5.72 -26.27 -4.78
C GLU A 35 4.81 -26.55 -3.57
N THR A 36 5.30 -27.25 -2.56
CA THR A 36 4.61 -27.38 -1.27
C THR A 36 4.69 -26.13 -0.40
N VAL A 37 5.62 -25.24 -0.71
CA VAL A 37 5.85 -23.97 0.02
C VAL A 37 5.56 -22.77 -0.88
N PHE A 38 6.04 -22.78 -2.11
CA PHE A 38 5.94 -21.71 -3.09
C PHE A 38 5.08 -22.15 -4.28
N ARG A 39 4.53 -21.18 -5.02
CA ARG A 39 3.70 -21.45 -6.22
C ARG A 39 4.48 -21.89 -7.44
N ALA A 40 5.79 -21.82 -7.40
CA ALA A 40 6.66 -22.21 -8.49
C ALA A 40 7.88 -22.96 -7.95
N PRO A 41 8.49 -23.86 -8.74
CA PRO A 41 9.75 -24.44 -8.38
C PRO A 41 10.84 -23.36 -8.23
N LEU A 42 11.78 -23.60 -7.35
CA LEU A 42 12.96 -22.75 -7.22
C LEU A 42 13.91 -23.04 -8.41
N GLU A 43 13.95 -22.12 -9.36
CA GLU A 43 14.80 -22.20 -10.53
C GLU A 43 16.15 -21.55 -10.22
N VAL A 44 17.19 -22.36 -9.98
CA VAL A 44 18.55 -21.91 -9.67
C VAL A 44 19.40 -21.94 -10.93
N GLU A 45 19.83 -20.77 -11.38
CA GLU A 45 20.77 -20.64 -12.51
C GLU A 45 22.17 -21.06 -12.07
N LYS A 46 22.61 -20.59 -10.91
CA LYS A 46 23.92 -20.89 -10.33
C LYS A 46 23.86 -20.74 -8.82
N GLY A 47 24.46 -21.68 -8.12
CA GLY A 47 24.58 -21.64 -6.67
C GLY A 47 25.90 -22.22 -6.18
N THR A 48 26.43 -21.62 -5.10
CA THR A 48 27.58 -22.14 -4.35
C THR A 48 27.27 -22.04 -2.86
N ALA A 49 27.80 -23.01 -2.10
CA ALA A 49 27.70 -23.00 -0.65
C ALA A 49 28.86 -23.81 -0.04
N THR A 50 29.29 -23.40 1.15
CA THR A 50 30.16 -24.22 2.00
C THR A 50 29.34 -24.62 3.22
N LEU A 51 29.12 -25.92 3.36
CA LEU A 51 28.45 -26.51 4.50
C LEU A 51 29.48 -27.12 5.45
N HIS A 52 29.33 -26.97 6.74
CA HIS A 52 30.11 -27.62 7.77
C HIS A 52 29.15 -28.14 8.84
N TRP A 53 29.29 -29.41 9.17
CA TRP A 53 28.49 -30.05 10.21
C TRP A 53 29.38 -30.62 11.32
N LEU A 54 28.84 -30.61 12.51
CA LEU A 54 29.43 -31.21 13.71
C LEU A 54 28.34 -31.98 14.46
N LYS A 55 28.59 -33.23 14.74
CA LYS A 55 27.73 -34.11 15.52
C LYS A 55 28.51 -34.74 16.66
N ASN A 56 28.04 -34.54 17.90
CA ASN A 56 28.62 -35.11 19.09
C ASN A 56 27.57 -35.37 20.15
N GLU A 57 27.97 -35.73 21.35
CA GLU A 57 27.03 -35.96 22.51
C GLU A 57 26.22 -34.74 22.88
N LYS A 58 26.66 -33.51 22.56
CA LYS A 58 25.95 -32.26 22.83
C LYS A 58 24.87 -31.94 21.77
N GLY A 59 24.84 -32.70 20.68
CA GLY A 59 23.87 -32.51 19.62
C GLY A 59 24.46 -32.38 18.22
N PHE A 60 23.72 -31.74 17.32
CA PHE A 60 24.07 -31.52 15.92
C PHE A 60 24.12 -30.04 15.60
N GLN A 61 25.12 -29.61 14.85
CA GLN A 61 25.26 -28.28 14.28
C GLN A 61 25.47 -28.37 12.79
N LEU A 62 24.88 -27.48 12.02
CA LEU A 62 25.10 -27.29 10.59
C LEU A 62 25.27 -25.82 10.28
N ASP A 63 26.43 -25.43 9.78
CA ASP A 63 26.73 -24.09 9.30
C ASP A 63 26.71 -24.06 7.78
N GLY A 64 26.00 -23.13 7.18
CA GLY A 64 26.11 -22.77 5.78
C GLY A 64 26.80 -21.41 5.64
N ARG A 65 27.89 -21.35 4.88
CA ARG A 65 28.69 -20.14 4.67
C ARG A 65 28.97 -19.93 3.20
N ASN A 66 29.31 -18.71 2.82
CA ASN A 66 29.61 -18.33 1.44
C ASN A 66 28.50 -18.79 0.47
N ILE A 67 27.28 -18.72 0.92
CA ILE A 67 26.12 -19.03 0.09
C ILE A 67 25.97 -17.88 -0.90
N ASP A 68 25.99 -18.22 -2.18
CA ASP A 68 25.77 -17.29 -3.30
C ASP A 68 24.87 -18.03 -4.30
N VAL A 69 23.60 -17.59 -4.39
CA VAL A 69 22.58 -18.26 -5.22
C VAL A 69 21.94 -17.25 -6.14
N LYS A 70 22.11 -17.45 -7.43
CA LYS A 70 21.37 -16.76 -8.47
C LYS A 70 20.22 -17.64 -8.94
N ALA A 71 19.02 -17.19 -8.66
CA ALA A 71 17.78 -17.81 -9.10
C ALA A 71 17.03 -16.86 -10.05
N LYS A 72 15.87 -17.29 -10.57
CA LYS A 72 15.11 -16.46 -11.50
C LYS A 72 14.69 -15.13 -10.86
N ALA A 73 15.18 -14.03 -11.43
CA ALA A 73 14.96 -12.66 -10.99
C ALA A 73 15.44 -12.32 -9.55
N VAL A 74 16.17 -13.22 -8.89
CA VAL A 74 16.67 -13.00 -7.52
C VAL A 74 18.11 -13.49 -7.41
N HIS A 75 18.94 -12.70 -6.71
CA HIS A 75 20.28 -13.06 -6.32
C HIS A 75 20.43 -12.94 -4.80
N ALA A 76 20.71 -14.01 -4.10
CA ALA A 76 20.84 -14.06 -2.65
C ALA A 76 22.26 -14.46 -2.24
N ARG A 77 22.81 -13.79 -1.23
CA ARG A 77 24.11 -14.06 -0.61
C ARG A 77 23.99 -14.05 0.89
N GLY A 78 24.58 -15.04 1.55
CA GLY A 78 24.48 -15.07 2.99
C GLY A 78 25.00 -16.33 3.65
N GLY A 79 24.40 -16.66 4.78
CA GLY A 79 24.71 -17.87 5.52
C GLY A 79 23.62 -18.22 6.53
N PHE A 80 23.74 -19.42 7.08
CA PHE A 80 22.86 -19.88 8.13
C PHE A 80 23.61 -20.73 9.16
N ARG A 81 23.02 -20.87 10.33
CA ARG A 81 23.39 -21.82 11.37
C ARG A 81 22.17 -22.54 11.87
N TYR A 82 22.20 -23.85 11.87
CA TYR A 82 21.22 -24.69 12.51
C TYR A 82 21.86 -25.41 13.69
N LEU A 83 21.20 -25.38 14.84
CA LEU A 83 21.60 -26.05 16.08
C LEU A 83 20.46 -26.96 16.51
N GLN A 84 20.81 -28.22 16.81
CA GLN A 84 19.94 -29.20 17.45
C GLN A 84 20.65 -29.73 18.69
N PRO A 85 20.53 -29.06 19.86
CA PRO A 85 21.11 -29.55 21.08
C PRO A 85 20.48 -30.89 21.50
N ALA A 86 21.24 -31.73 22.17
CA ALA A 86 20.72 -32.99 22.70
C ALA A 86 19.72 -32.73 23.82
N GLY A 87 18.46 -33.15 23.62
CA GLY A 87 17.39 -32.99 24.62
C GLY A 87 16.80 -31.59 24.73
N ASP A 88 17.08 -30.71 23.78
CA ASP A 88 16.56 -29.33 23.75
C ASP A 88 15.98 -28.98 22.38
N GLU A 89 15.32 -27.83 22.29
CA GLU A 89 14.65 -27.35 21.09
C GLU A 89 15.68 -26.87 20.02
N PRO A 90 15.36 -27.04 18.73
CA PRO A 90 16.23 -26.57 17.66
C PRO A 90 16.25 -25.04 17.56
N TRP A 91 17.34 -24.53 17.02
CA TRP A 91 17.47 -23.12 16.68
C TRP A 91 18.03 -22.96 15.26
N LEU A 92 17.44 -22.05 14.50
CA LEU A 92 17.90 -21.67 13.15
C LEU A 92 18.16 -20.18 13.10
N GLY A 93 19.35 -19.79 12.61
CA GLY A 93 19.67 -18.41 12.27
C GLY A 93 20.02 -18.31 10.80
N ILE A 94 19.46 -17.33 10.09
CA ILE A 94 19.76 -17.01 8.69
C ILE A 94 20.01 -15.52 8.58
N LEU A 95 21.03 -15.15 7.81
CA LEU A 95 21.24 -13.76 7.39
C LEU A 95 21.64 -13.77 5.92
N ALA A 96 20.89 -13.02 5.10
CA ALA A 96 21.16 -12.89 3.68
C ALA A 96 20.88 -11.50 3.15
N GLY A 97 21.71 -11.06 2.20
CA GLY A 97 21.41 -9.93 1.31
C GLY A 97 20.79 -10.44 0.02
N ILE A 98 19.80 -9.74 -0.48
CA ILE A 98 19.01 -10.13 -1.65
C ILE A 98 18.95 -8.96 -2.62
N SER A 99 19.06 -9.22 -3.92
CA SER A 99 18.76 -8.27 -4.98
C SER A 99 17.78 -8.87 -5.98
N THR A 100 17.00 -8.01 -6.62
CA THR A 100 16.08 -8.36 -7.71
C THR A 100 16.04 -7.25 -8.74
N ASP A 101 16.07 -7.62 -10.01
CA ASP A 101 15.92 -6.71 -11.15
C ASP A 101 14.45 -6.61 -11.60
N ASP A 102 13.58 -7.53 -11.16
CA ASP A 102 12.18 -7.61 -11.56
C ASP A 102 11.28 -8.04 -10.40
N GLY A 103 10.72 -7.05 -9.72
CA GLY A 103 9.78 -7.24 -8.62
C GLY A 103 8.49 -7.97 -9.02
N SER A 104 8.12 -7.98 -10.31
CA SER A 104 6.94 -8.72 -10.78
C SER A 104 7.08 -10.23 -10.61
N GLN A 105 8.30 -10.74 -10.41
CA GLN A 105 8.57 -12.15 -10.16
C GLN A 105 8.55 -12.53 -8.67
N ALA A 106 8.30 -11.57 -7.75
CA ALA A 106 8.31 -11.79 -6.30
C ALA A 106 7.33 -12.90 -5.85
N TRP A 107 6.21 -13.07 -6.58
CA TRP A 107 5.21 -14.10 -6.31
C TRP A 107 5.79 -15.53 -6.23
N ARG A 108 6.92 -15.79 -6.90
CA ARG A 108 7.61 -17.10 -6.88
C ARG A 108 8.16 -17.47 -5.51
N TYR A 109 8.39 -16.45 -4.66
CA TYR A 109 9.08 -16.58 -3.39
C TYR A 109 8.15 -16.31 -2.18
N PHE A 110 6.84 -16.15 -2.41
CA PHE A 110 5.87 -16.00 -1.32
C PHE A 110 5.47 -17.40 -0.79
N PRO A 111 5.73 -17.68 0.50
CA PRO A 111 5.35 -18.95 1.11
C PRO A 111 3.85 -18.97 1.41
N GLU A 112 3.05 -19.55 0.51
CA GLU A 112 1.59 -19.55 0.60
C GLU A 112 1.05 -20.25 1.85
N ASN A 113 1.73 -21.31 2.31
CA ASN A 113 1.35 -22.02 3.53
C ASN A 113 1.49 -21.16 4.81
N LEU A 114 2.33 -20.11 4.77
CA LEU A 114 2.50 -19.15 5.85
C LEU A 114 1.58 -17.93 5.69
N MET A 115 1.60 -17.34 4.50
CA MET A 115 0.94 -16.06 4.22
C MET A 115 -0.56 -16.20 3.96
N GLY A 116 -1.01 -17.40 3.59
CA GLY A 116 -2.38 -17.64 3.14
C GLY A 116 -2.59 -17.29 1.67
N LYS A 117 -3.55 -17.97 1.06
CA LYS A 117 -3.83 -17.83 -0.38
C LYS A 117 -4.26 -16.41 -0.76
N ALA A 118 -5.14 -15.79 0.02
CA ALA A 118 -5.68 -14.46 -0.28
C ALA A 118 -4.58 -13.39 -0.32
N LEU A 119 -3.67 -13.40 0.65
CA LEU A 119 -2.54 -12.47 0.68
C LEU A 119 -1.58 -12.70 -0.48
N VAL A 120 -1.24 -13.96 -0.80
CA VAL A 120 -0.35 -14.26 -1.92
C VAL A 120 -0.99 -13.89 -3.25
N ASP A 121 -2.29 -14.13 -3.45
CA ASP A 121 -3.04 -13.68 -4.63
C ASP A 121 -2.98 -12.15 -4.75
N TYR A 122 -3.25 -11.44 -3.66
CA TYR A 122 -3.22 -9.99 -3.62
C TYR A 122 -1.82 -9.44 -4.00
N LEU A 123 -0.76 -9.84 -3.28
CA LEU A 123 0.59 -9.33 -3.54
C LEU A 123 1.11 -9.72 -4.92
N SER A 124 0.75 -10.90 -5.42
CA SER A 124 1.14 -11.35 -6.76
C SER A 124 0.52 -10.50 -7.87
N GLY A 125 -0.69 -10.01 -7.66
CA GLY A 125 -1.36 -9.07 -8.57
C GLY A 125 -0.93 -7.62 -8.37
N ALA A 126 -0.64 -7.24 -7.13
CA ALA A 126 -0.31 -5.86 -6.76
C ALA A 126 1.09 -5.45 -7.20
N ILE A 127 2.11 -6.28 -7.00
CA ILE A 127 3.51 -5.97 -7.35
C ILE A 127 3.75 -6.30 -8.82
N GLN A 128 3.67 -5.30 -9.69
CA GLN A 128 3.77 -5.45 -11.14
C GLN A 128 5.14 -5.07 -11.71
N GLY A 129 6.07 -4.61 -10.87
CA GLY A 129 7.43 -4.24 -11.26
C GLY A 129 8.19 -3.62 -10.12
N GLY A 130 9.45 -3.30 -10.37
CA GLY A 130 10.36 -2.68 -9.42
C GLY A 130 11.66 -3.43 -9.27
N GLN A 131 12.65 -2.81 -8.63
CA GLN A 131 13.99 -3.32 -8.43
C GLN A 131 14.41 -3.14 -6.97
N ALA A 132 15.23 -4.05 -6.45
CA ALA A 132 15.85 -3.91 -5.13
C ALA A 132 17.28 -4.44 -5.17
N ASP A 133 18.23 -3.60 -4.76
CA ASP A 133 19.67 -3.94 -4.76
C ASP A 133 20.15 -4.46 -3.40
N ASN A 134 19.43 -4.13 -2.33
CA ASN A 134 19.89 -4.30 -0.94
C ASN A 134 18.77 -4.77 -0.01
N ALA A 135 17.90 -5.65 -0.49
CA ALA A 135 16.96 -6.32 0.40
C ALA A 135 17.71 -7.24 1.37
N THR A 136 17.16 -7.44 2.55
CA THR A 136 17.77 -8.28 3.60
C THR A 136 16.78 -9.29 4.14
N LEU A 137 17.27 -10.49 4.44
CA LEU A 137 16.56 -11.53 5.18
C LEU A 137 17.28 -11.80 6.49
N ALA A 138 16.57 -11.69 7.59
CA ALA A 138 17.03 -12.13 8.91
C ALA A 138 16.03 -13.11 9.50
N TYR A 139 16.54 -14.25 9.98
CA TYR A 139 15.76 -15.25 10.69
C TYR A 139 16.53 -15.69 11.93
N GLY A 140 15.86 -15.80 13.07
CA GLY A 140 16.50 -16.24 14.32
C GLY A 140 15.47 -16.79 15.30
N GLY A 141 15.51 -18.09 15.54
CA GLY A 141 14.62 -18.72 16.52
C GLY A 141 14.41 -20.21 16.31
N ASN A 142 13.50 -20.76 17.11
CA ASN A 142 13.05 -22.14 16.97
C ASN A 142 12.13 -22.26 15.73
N PRO A 143 12.51 -23.03 14.69
CA PRO A 143 11.69 -23.12 13.48
C PRO A 143 10.32 -23.77 13.68
N HIS A 144 10.11 -24.50 14.78
CA HIS A 144 8.80 -25.09 15.11
C HIS A 144 7.79 -24.04 15.61
N LEU A 145 8.27 -22.88 16.09
CA LEU A 145 7.43 -21.78 16.59
C LEU A 145 7.17 -20.71 15.52
N PHE A 146 7.75 -20.87 14.32
CA PHE A 146 7.50 -19.95 13.22
C PHE A 146 5.99 -19.93 12.86
N PRO A 147 5.36 -18.77 12.63
CA PRO A 147 5.91 -17.44 12.34
C PRO A 147 6.12 -16.51 13.56
N TYR A 148 6.32 -17.02 14.75
CA TYR A 148 6.65 -16.24 15.96
C TYR A 148 5.57 -15.21 16.33
N LYS A 149 4.32 -15.65 16.41
CA LYS A 149 3.15 -14.78 16.69
C LYS A 149 3.22 -14.06 18.04
N HIS A 150 4.02 -14.57 18.95
CA HIS A 150 4.23 -14.00 20.29
C HIS A 150 5.67 -13.51 20.50
N ASN A 151 6.40 -13.24 19.40
CA ASN A 151 7.80 -12.77 19.41
C ASN A 151 8.79 -13.76 20.06
N GLU A 152 8.55 -15.07 19.94
CA GLU A 152 9.45 -16.14 20.43
C GLU A 152 10.73 -16.24 19.59
N GLY A 153 10.72 -15.65 18.40
CA GLY A 153 11.82 -15.52 17.46
C GLY A 153 11.62 -14.33 16.57
N GLN A 154 12.46 -14.20 15.58
CA GLN A 154 12.41 -13.12 14.59
C GLN A 154 12.53 -13.66 13.17
N PHE A 155 11.59 -13.29 12.33
CA PHE A 155 11.71 -13.38 10.88
C PHE A 155 11.50 -11.97 10.30
N GLN A 156 12.40 -11.53 9.47
CA GLN A 156 12.28 -10.23 8.80
C GLN A 156 12.81 -10.31 7.38
N VAL A 157 12.02 -9.82 6.43
CA VAL A 157 12.47 -9.54 5.07
C VAL A 157 12.19 -8.07 4.78
N LEU A 158 13.25 -7.29 4.65
CA LEU A 158 13.18 -5.87 4.33
C LEU A 158 13.54 -5.65 2.87
N VAL A 159 12.63 -5.10 2.08
CA VAL A 159 12.80 -4.86 0.64
C VAL A 159 12.59 -3.39 0.33
N PRO A 160 13.65 -2.58 0.16
CA PRO A 160 13.55 -1.24 -0.37
C PRO A 160 13.37 -1.31 -1.90
N LEU A 161 12.13 -1.42 -2.34
CA LEU A 161 11.75 -1.55 -3.73
C LEU A 161 11.76 -0.17 -4.41
N ARG A 162 12.44 -0.06 -5.55
CA ARG A 162 12.59 1.17 -6.33
C ARG A 162 11.88 1.07 -7.66
N ASN A 163 11.38 2.22 -8.12
CA ASN A 163 10.70 2.33 -9.42
C ASN A 163 9.61 1.28 -9.61
N ALA A 164 8.86 1.01 -8.55
CA ALA A 164 7.83 0.00 -8.54
C ALA A 164 6.57 0.44 -9.28
N THR A 165 5.84 -0.54 -9.80
CA THR A 165 4.44 -0.41 -10.21
C THR A 165 3.62 -1.26 -9.25
N TYR A 166 2.66 -0.63 -8.57
CA TYR A 166 1.85 -1.27 -7.55
C TYR A 166 0.36 -1.02 -7.79
N ALA A 167 -0.40 -2.07 -8.06
CA ALA A 167 -1.85 -2.03 -8.23
C ALA A 167 -2.53 -2.42 -6.91
N PHE A 168 -2.88 -1.44 -6.10
CA PHE A 168 -3.43 -1.69 -4.75
C PHE A 168 -4.85 -2.24 -4.76
N GLN A 169 -5.60 -2.02 -5.83
CA GLN A 169 -6.96 -2.53 -6.00
C GLN A 169 -7.30 -2.69 -7.49
N PRO A 170 -8.09 -3.72 -7.88
CA PRO A 170 -8.63 -3.83 -9.23
C PRO A 170 -9.43 -2.59 -9.65
N ASP A 171 -9.37 -2.24 -10.93
CA ASP A 171 -10.09 -1.12 -11.54
C ASP A 171 -9.69 0.29 -11.05
N TRP A 172 -8.63 0.37 -10.22
CA TRP A 172 -8.00 1.63 -9.84
C TRP A 172 -6.66 1.80 -10.55
N PRO A 173 -6.26 3.05 -10.89
CA PRO A 173 -4.97 3.31 -11.52
C PRO A 173 -3.81 2.78 -10.67
N ALA A 174 -2.92 2.01 -11.27
CA ALA A 174 -1.74 1.54 -10.57
C ALA A 174 -0.79 2.69 -10.22
N LEU A 175 -0.21 2.63 -9.03
CA LEU A 175 0.84 3.54 -8.59
C LEU A 175 2.12 3.23 -9.38
N LYS A 176 2.71 4.22 -10.02
CA LYS A 176 3.90 4.07 -10.87
C LYS A 176 5.05 4.90 -10.32
N ASN A 177 6.28 4.52 -10.70
CA ASN A 177 7.51 5.16 -10.23
C ASN A 177 7.56 5.25 -8.69
N LEU A 178 7.10 4.21 -8.03
CA LEU A 178 6.96 4.16 -6.59
C LEU A 178 8.25 3.64 -5.95
N ASP A 179 8.82 4.42 -5.05
CA ASP A 179 9.84 3.94 -4.13
C ASP A 179 9.16 3.58 -2.82
N ILE A 180 9.14 2.29 -2.51
CA ILE A 180 8.42 1.74 -1.36
C ILE A 180 9.31 0.78 -0.58
N GLU A 181 9.29 0.87 0.74
CA GLU A 181 9.89 -0.10 1.62
C GLU A 181 8.83 -1.12 2.06
N LEU A 182 9.07 -2.40 1.77
CA LEU A 182 8.26 -3.51 2.25
C LEU A 182 9.02 -4.21 3.37
N ASN A 183 8.41 -4.31 4.54
CA ASN A 183 9.00 -4.92 5.71
C ASN A 183 8.08 -6.04 6.22
N PHE A 184 8.40 -7.26 5.82
CA PHE A 184 7.74 -8.46 6.32
C PHE A 184 8.34 -8.80 7.69
N ILE A 185 7.53 -8.82 8.72
CA ILE A 185 7.97 -9.16 10.08
C ILE A 185 7.04 -10.21 10.64
N ASN A 186 7.59 -11.37 10.98
CA ASN A 186 6.85 -12.51 11.53
C ASN A 186 5.61 -12.84 10.67
N ASP A 187 4.41 -12.57 11.14
CA ASP A 187 3.14 -12.82 10.46
C ASP A 187 2.45 -11.55 9.93
N GLY A 188 3.20 -10.48 9.73
CA GLY A 188 2.69 -9.20 9.22
C GLY A 188 3.56 -8.56 8.14
N LEU A 189 3.02 -7.54 7.49
CA LEU A 189 3.69 -6.73 6.48
C LEU A 189 3.43 -5.25 6.74
N TRP A 190 4.51 -4.47 6.81
CA TRP A 190 4.49 -3.02 6.92
C TRP A 190 5.14 -2.42 5.68
N MET A 191 4.44 -1.51 5.05
CA MET A 191 4.90 -0.82 3.85
C MET A 191 4.85 0.68 4.08
N LYS A 192 5.82 1.41 3.56
CA LYS A 192 5.84 2.88 3.62
C LYS A 192 6.48 3.49 2.38
N THR A 193 6.01 4.66 2.02
CA THR A 193 6.64 5.53 1.01
C THR A 193 6.48 6.99 1.41
N ASP A 194 7.48 7.80 1.09
CA ASP A 194 7.45 9.25 1.35
C ASP A 194 6.48 9.97 0.41
N GLY A 195 6.22 9.41 -0.77
CA GLY A 195 5.28 10.00 -1.67
C GLY A 195 5.12 9.29 -3.00
N VAL A 196 3.93 9.44 -3.56
CA VAL A 196 3.56 8.92 -4.88
C VAL A 196 2.55 9.86 -5.55
N ALA A 197 2.61 9.95 -6.87
CA ALA A 197 1.64 10.68 -7.66
C ALA A 197 0.35 9.86 -7.86
N LEU A 198 -0.80 10.51 -7.68
CA LEU A 198 -2.13 10.02 -7.97
C LEU A 198 -2.74 10.94 -9.05
N GLY A 199 -2.37 10.73 -10.31
CA GLY A 199 -2.66 11.69 -11.37
C GLY A 199 -2.01 13.05 -11.08
N GLY A 200 -2.81 14.11 -10.97
CA GLY A 200 -2.34 15.47 -10.67
C GLY A 200 -2.24 15.82 -9.18
N VAL A 201 -2.61 14.92 -8.27
CA VAL A 201 -2.45 15.08 -6.82
C VAL A 201 -1.33 14.18 -6.31
N LYS A 202 -0.85 14.43 -5.10
CA LYS A 202 0.23 13.68 -4.47
C LYS A 202 -0.26 13.06 -3.15
N ALA A 203 0.01 11.78 -2.98
CA ALA A 203 -0.03 11.14 -1.66
C ALA A 203 1.35 11.22 -1.01
N SER A 204 1.41 11.53 0.26
CA SER A 204 2.63 11.59 1.07
C SER A 204 2.40 10.92 2.42
N ASN A 205 3.50 10.60 3.14
CA ASN A 205 3.46 9.89 4.42
C ASN A 205 2.60 8.62 4.36
N LEU A 206 2.64 7.94 3.21
CA LEU A 206 1.81 6.77 2.99
C LEU A 206 2.37 5.57 3.75
N THR A 207 1.52 4.98 4.58
CA THR A 207 1.76 3.69 5.24
C THR A 207 0.68 2.70 4.84
N ALA A 208 1.08 1.45 4.64
CA ALA A 208 0.16 0.37 4.33
C ALA A 208 0.55 -0.84 5.18
N VAL A 209 -0.39 -1.41 5.93
CA VAL A 209 -0.11 -2.41 6.94
C VAL A 209 -1.04 -3.60 6.81
N ILE A 210 -0.47 -4.80 6.80
CA ILE A 210 -1.18 -6.06 7.04
C ILE A 210 -0.68 -6.57 8.39
N PRO A 211 -1.36 -6.27 9.50
CA PRO A 211 -0.83 -6.50 10.85
C PRO A 211 -0.74 -7.97 11.24
N ASP A 212 -1.55 -8.80 10.61
CA ASP A 212 -1.65 -10.24 10.82
C ASP A 212 -2.19 -10.87 9.53
N TYR A 213 -1.43 -11.77 8.92
CA TYR A 213 -1.83 -12.44 7.67
C TYR A 213 -3.17 -13.16 7.79
N SER A 214 -3.51 -13.68 8.97
CA SER A 214 -4.77 -14.39 9.18
C SER A 214 -6.01 -13.49 9.17
N LYS A 215 -5.85 -12.17 9.29
CA LYS A 215 -6.96 -11.20 9.22
C LYS A 215 -7.30 -10.79 7.80
N GLU A 216 -6.43 -11.08 6.86
CA GLU A 216 -6.63 -10.80 5.43
C GLU A 216 -7.11 -9.37 5.15
N LYS A 217 -6.51 -8.39 5.84
CA LYS A 217 -6.84 -6.96 5.72
C LYS A 217 -5.59 -6.13 5.46
N LEU A 218 -5.70 -5.21 4.50
CA LEU A 218 -4.72 -4.16 4.24
C LEU A 218 -5.28 -2.82 4.68
N LEU A 219 -4.59 -2.16 5.60
CA LEU A 219 -4.92 -0.82 6.10
C LEU A 219 -3.96 0.18 5.48
N ILE A 220 -4.48 1.25 4.87
CA ILE A 220 -3.66 2.30 4.25
C ILE A 220 -4.03 3.65 4.85
N ASP A 221 -3.01 4.41 5.26
CA ASP A 221 -3.12 5.79 5.68
C ASP A 221 -2.24 6.67 4.81
N ALA A 222 -2.73 7.83 4.38
CA ALA A 222 -1.99 8.78 3.57
C ALA A 222 -2.46 10.22 3.77
N ASP A 223 -1.54 11.17 3.58
CA ASP A 223 -1.84 12.59 3.39
C ASP A 223 -1.94 12.87 1.89
N ILE A 224 -3.03 13.46 1.43
CA ILE A 224 -3.28 13.81 0.03
C ILE A 224 -3.18 15.33 -0.13
N ASN A 225 -2.41 15.77 -1.11
CA ASN A 225 -2.20 17.19 -1.41
C ASN A 225 -2.19 17.43 -2.92
N GLY A 226 -2.77 18.53 -3.34
CA GLY A 226 -2.70 18.96 -4.73
C GLY A 226 -3.74 20.00 -5.12
N PRO A 227 -3.73 20.47 -6.37
CA PRO A 227 -4.72 21.40 -6.86
C PRO A 227 -6.09 20.74 -6.98
N GLY A 228 -7.13 21.42 -6.49
CA GLY A 228 -8.51 20.91 -6.51
C GLY A 228 -9.00 20.49 -7.89
N LYS A 229 -8.57 21.21 -8.93
CA LYS A 229 -8.89 20.89 -10.33
C LYS A 229 -8.31 19.53 -10.82
N ALA A 230 -7.34 18.98 -10.12
CA ALA A 230 -6.77 17.69 -10.47
C ALA A 230 -7.47 16.50 -9.79
N VAL A 231 -8.35 16.77 -8.82
CA VAL A 231 -9.08 15.73 -8.08
C VAL A 231 -10.11 15.04 -8.96
N GLY A 232 -10.92 15.79 -9.71
CA GLY A 232 -11.93 15.24 -10.62
C GLY A 232 -11.35 14.26 -11.64
N PRO A 233 -10.34 14.65 -12.44
CA PRO A 233 -9.72 13.79 -13.45
C PRO A 233 -9.15 12.46 -12.90
N TYR A 234 -8.73 12.42 -11.65
CA TYR A 234 -8.30 11.17 -11.02
C TYR A 234 -9.45 10.16 -10.92
N PHE A 235 -10.64 10.63 -10.56
CA PHE A 235 -11.82 9.77 -10.39
C PHE A 235 -12.42 9.28 -11.72
N ASP A 236 -12.11 9.95 -12.85
CA ASP A 236 -12.54 9.50 -14.19
C ASP A 236 -11.98 8.11 -14.57
N GLU A 237 -10.87 7.71 -13.96
CA GLU A 237 -10.21 6.42 -14.19
C GLU A 237 -10.49 5.40 -13.07
N THR A 238 -11.51 5.63 -12.25
CA THR A 238 -11.84 4.80 -11.09
C THR A 238 -13.29 4.31 -11.14
N PRO A 239 -13.69 3.32 -10.35
CA PRO A 239 -15.09 2.91 -10.21
C PRO A 239 -16.05 4.00 -9.72
N LEU A 240 -15.54 5.17 -9.31
CA LEU A 240 -16.34 6.31 -8.84
C LEU A 240 -16.62 7.35 -9.93
N ASP A 241 -16.29 7.08 -11.21
CA ASP A 241 -16.51 8.05 -12.31
C ASP A 241 -17.99 8.45 -12.45
N ASP A 242 -18.90 7.48 -12.43
CA ASP A 242 -20.35 7.74 -12.61
C ASP A 242 -21.00 8.41 -11.39
N SER A 243 -20.36 8.44 -10.23
CA SER A 243 -20.86 9.03 -8.98
C SER A 243 -20.12 10.31 -8.62
N LEU A 244 -19.06 10.20 -7.87
CA LEU A 244 -18.25 11.33 -7.41
C LEU A 244 -17.57 12.05 -8.60
N GLY A 245 -17.05 11.32 -9.57
CA GLY A 245 -16.44 11.88 -10.79
C GLY A 245 -17.41 12.76 -11.56
N ALA A 246 -18.64 12.27 -11.83
CA ALA A 246 -19.69 13.02 -12.49
C ALA A 246 -20.06 14.31 -11.73
N THR A 247 -20.12 14.26 -10.40
CA THR A 247 -20.37 15.42 -9.55
C THR A 247 -19.26 16.44 -9.66
N LEU A 248 -18.00 16.03 -9.61
CA LEU A 248 -16.82 16.92 -9.73
C LEU A 248 -16.68 17.54 -11.11
N LYS A 249 -17.26 16.94 -12.16
CA LYS A 249 -17.37 17.57 -13.49
C LYS A 249 -18.32 18.78 -13.52
N GLN A 250 -19.30 18.81 -12.61
CA GLN A 250 -20.27 19.92 -12.47
C GLN A 250 -19.82 20.95 -11.44
N LEU A 251 -19.06 20.52 -10.43
CA LEU A 251 -18.55 21.32 -9.33
C LEU A 251 -17.02 21.41 -9.43
N GLN A 252 -16.54 22.42 -10.14
CA GLN A 252 -15.10 22.57 -10.40
C GLN A 252 -14.42 23.32 -9.26
N LEU A 253 -13.67 22.58 -8.47
CA LEU A 253 -12.89 23.11 -7.35
C LEU A 253 -11.52 23.62 -7.85
N ASP A 254 -11.14 24.83 -7.48
CA ASP A 254 -9.81 25.40 -7.71
C ASP A 254 -9.16 25.81 -6.37
N GLY A 255 -7.84 25.95 -6.36
CA GLY A 255 -7.04 26.14 -5.16
C GLY A 255 -6.54 24.81 -4.61
N ASP A 256 -5.64 24.89 -3.63
CA ASP A 256 -5.02 23.69 -3.04
C ASP A 256 -5.99 22.94 -2.12
N VAL A 257 -5.95 21.61 -2.21
CA VAL A 257 -6.72 20.69 -1.37
C VAL A 257 -5.76 19.86 -0.53
N ASN A 258 -6.09 19.73 0.76
CA ASN A 258 -5.37 18.85 1.68
C ASN A 258 -6.37 17.86 2.28
N ALA A 259 -6.03 16.58 2.25
CA ALA A 259 -6.88 15.54 2.81
C ALA A 259 -6.08 14.51 3.60
N ARG A 260 -6.74 13.84 4.52
CA ARG A 260 -6.30 12.57 5.11
C ARG A 260 -7.17 11.46 4.55
N LEU A 261 -6.54 10.38 4.18
CA LEU A 261 -7.18 9.19 3.62
C LEU A 261 -6.87 7.99 4.50
N HIS A 262 -7.90 7.24 4.85
CA HIS A 262 -7.80 5.91 5.44
C HIS A 262 -8.55 4.91 4.57
N LEU A 263 -7.91 3.78 4.23
CA LEU A 263 -8.51 2.67 3.50
C LEU A 263 -8.45 1.40 4.34
N ASP A 264 -9.56 0.68 4.46
CA ASP A 264 -9.64 -0.71 4.95
C ASP A 264 -10.00 -1.59 3.75
N ILE A 265 -9.02 -2.38 3.30
CA ILE A 265 -9.12 -3.22 2.10
C ILE A 265 -9.12 -4.69 2.53
N PRO A 266 -10.27 -5.37 2.55
CA PRO A 266 -10.31 -6.81 2.71
C PRO A 266 -9.67 -7.52 1.51
N LEU A 267 -8.77 -8.48 1.78
CA LEU A 267 -8.03 -9.20 0.72
C LEU A 267 -8.85 -10.34 0.11
N ASP A 268 -10.01 -10.65 0.67
CA ASP A 268 -10.96 -11.65 0.17
C ASP A 268 -11.83 -11.14 -0.99
N GLY A 269 -11.63 -9.88 -1.40
CA GLY A 269 -12.37 -9.22 -2.48
C GLY A 269 -13.72 -8.64 -2.05
N THR A 270 -14.04 -8.59 -0.76
CA THR A 270 -15.19 -7.85 -0.26
C THR A 270 -14.96 -6.33 -0.34
N MET A 271 -16.02 -5.55 -0.02
CA MET A 271 -16.01 -4.13 -0.28
C MET A 271 -14.96 -3.38 0.57
N THR A 272 -14.11 -2.61 -0.09
CA THR A 272 -13.18 -1.66 0.53
C THR A 272 -13.94 -0.51 1.16
N THR A 273 -13.52 -0.09 2.34
CA THR A 273 -13.96 1.16 2.96
C THR A 273 -12.88 2.23 2.79
N ALA A 274 -13.28 3.40 2.28
CA ALA A 274 -12.44 4.59 2.14
C ALA A 274 -13.05 5.70 2.98
N GLU A 275 -12.32 6.25 3.92
CA GLU A 275 -12.78 7.35 4.75
C GLU A 275 -11.70 8.42 4.93
N GLY A 276 -12.11 9.62 5.29
CA GLY A 276 -11.16 10.69 5.55
C GLY A 276 -11.79 12.06 5.67
N ASP A 277 -10.90 13.05 5.75
CA ASP A 277 -11.25 14.46 5.90
C ASP A 277 -10.53 15.29 4.84
N VAL A 278 -11.24 16.25 4.28
CA VAL A 278 -10.73 17.21 3.31
C VAL A 278 -10.78 18.61 3.91
N ARG A 279 -9.68 19.35 3.83
CA ARG A 279 -9.56 20.73 4.27
C ARG A 279 -9.42 21.66 3.07
N LEU A 280 -10.26 22.70 3.09
CA LEU A 280 -10.28 23.76 2.10
C LEU A 280 -9.84 25.07 2.78
N LYS A 281 -9.07 25.89 2.05
CA LYS A 281 -8.60 27.19 2.52
C LYS A 281 -8.57 28.18 1.36
N ASN A 282 -9.54 29.08 1.36
CA ASN A 282 -9.71 30.11 0.31
C ASN A 282 -9.83 29.52 -1.10
N ASN A 283 -10.42 28.35 -1.23
CA ASN A 283 -10.68 27.72 -2.51
C ASN A 283 -11.79 28.48 -3.27
N SER A 284 -11.87 28.28 -4.57
CA SER A 284 -13.03 28.67 -5.36
C SER A 284 -13.74 27.47 -5.92
N LEU A 285 -15.06 27.55 -6.01
CA LEU A 285 -15.93 26.51 -6.53
C LEU A 285 -16.77 27.06 -7.66
N PHE A 286 -16.49 26.66 -8.90
CA PHE A 286 -17.34 27.00 -10.04
C PHE A 286 -18.46 25.98 -10.19
N ILE A 287 -19.71 26.48 -10.12
CA ILE A 287 -20.91 25.68 -10.28
C ILE A 287 -21.39 25.81 -11.72
N LYS A 288 -21.06 24.84 -12.53
CA LYS A 288 -21.34 24.86 -13.98
C LYS A 288 -22.83 25.06 -14.32
N PRO A 289 -23.80 24.38 -13.68
CA PRO A 289 -25.20 24.59 -13.98
C PRO A 289 -25.70 26.03 -13.69
N LEU A 290 -25.06 26.71 -12.73
CA LEU A 290 -25.42 28.08 -12.37
C LEU A 290 -24.56 29.16 -13.08
N ASN A 291 -23.52 28.69 -13.81
CA ASN A 291 -22.49 29.54 -14.40
C ASN A 291 -21.98 30.60 -13.38
N SER A 292 -21.71 30.18 -12.16
CA SER A 292 -21.37 31.07 -11.06
C SER A 292 -20.29 30.47 -10.17
N THR A 293 -19.46 31.34 -9.58
CA THR A 293 -18.35 30.95 -8.72
C THR A 293 -18.58 31.37 -7.29
N ILE A 294 -18.44 30.45 -6.37
CA ILE A 294 -18.32 30.70 -4.94
C ILE A 294 -16.84 30.84 -4.63
N ASN A 295 -16.44 31.90 -3.93
CA ASN A 295 -15.05 32.22 -3.60
C ASN A 295 -14.79 32.10 -2.09
N ASN A 296 -13.51 32.10 -1.72
CA ASN A 296 -13.05 32.05 -0.33
C ASN A 296 -13.63 30.86 0.46
N LEU A 297 -13.90 29.76 -0.22
CA LEU A 297 -14.46 28.56 0.39
C LEU A 297 -13.42 27.96 1.34
N SER A 298 -13.77 27.90 2.62
CA SER A 298 -12.89 27.46 3.69
C SER A 298 -13.64 26.63 4.73
N GLY A 299 -12.97 25.59 5.23
CA GLY A 299 -13.52 24.69 6.23
C GLY A 299 -13.10 23.25 5.99
N GLN A 300 -13.89 22.30 6.51
CA GLN A 300 -13.59 20.89 6.44
C GLN A 300 -14.84 20.08 6.11
N PHE A 301 -14.68 19.03 5.33
CA PHE A 301 -15.71 18.02 5.15
C PHE A 301 -15.08 16.61 5.27
N SER A 302 -15.89 15.64 5.64
CA SER A 302 -15.51 14.24 5.69
C SER A 302 -16.13 13.45 4.54
N PHE A 303 -15.54 12.31 4.26
CA PHE A 303 -16.10 11.34 3.32
C PHE A 303 -16.02 9.92 3.90
N VAL A 304 -17.01 9.10 3.51
CA VAL A 304 -16.99 7.65 3.71
C VAL A 304 -17.43 7.04 2.38
N ASN A 305 -16.52 6.34 1.72
CA ASN A 305 -16.69 5.88 0.33
C ASN A 305 -16.99 7.06 -0.60
N GLY A 306 -18.13 7.03 -1.33
CA GLY A 306 -18.60 8.13 -2.17
C GLY A 306 -19.41 9.19 -1.43
N ASP A 307 -19.80 8.96 -0.18
CA ASP A 307 -20.64 9.87 0.58
C ASP A 307 -19.82 10.98 1.24
N LEU A 308 -20.20 12.25 0.98
CA LEU A 308 -19.55 13.43 1.51
C LEU A 308 -20.47 14.12 2.55
N LYS A 309 -19.86 14.66 3.61
CA LYS A 309 -20.58 15.44 4.62
C LYS A 309 -19.73 16.57 5.14
N SER A 310 -20.24 17.81 5.04
CA SER A 310 -19.60 18.96 5.65
C SER A 310 -20.28 19.38 6.96
N GLY A 311 -19.50 20.01 7.84
CA GLY A 311 -19.99 21.00 8.76
C GLY A 311 -20.14 22.38 8.05
N PRO A 312 -20.42 23.45 8.79
CA PRO A 312 -20.49 24.77 8.20
C PRO A 312 -19.16 25.18 7.56
N LEU A 313 -19.18 25.42 6.25
CA LEU A 313 -18.09 26.02 5.49
C LEU A 313 -18.36 27.51 5.36
N THR A 314 -17.32 28.32 5.41
CA THR A 314 -17.42 29.75 5.12
C THR A 314 -17.04 30.04 3.69
N ALA A 315 -17.73 30.96 3.04
CA ALA A 315 -17.46 31.31 1.65
C ALA A 315 -17.94 32.76 1.36
N SER A 316 -17.75 33.20 0.14
CA SER A 316 -18.37 34.40 -0.41
C SER A 316 -19.00 34.13 -1.77
N TRP A 317 -20.20 34.66 -1.99
CA TRP A 317 -20.88 34.61 -3.26
C TRP A 317 -21.37 36.00 -3.61
N PHE A 318 -21.19 36.45 -4.84
CA PHE A 318 -21.47 37.84 -5.25
C PHE A 318 -20.85 38.88 -4.28
N ASN A 319 -19.59 38.64 -3.86
CA ASN A 319 -18.84 39.47 -2.90
C ASN A 319 -19.51 39.62 -1.50
N GLN A 320 -20.39 38.71 -1.12
CA GLN A 320 -21.03 38.69 0.17
C GLN A 320 -20.81 37.37 0.92
N PRO A 321 -20.75 37.41 2.26
CA PRO A 321 -20.51 36.23 3.07
C PRO A 321 -21.63 35.20 2.95
N LEU A 322 -21.25 33.96 2.96
CA LEU A 322 -22.13 32.80 2.84
C LEU A 322 -21.62 31.66 3.73
N ASN A 323 -22.52 31.02 4.45
CA ASN A 323 -22.26 29.72 5.08
C ASN A 323 -22.89 28.63 4.22
N ILE A 324 -22.14 27.51 4.07
CA ILE A 324 -22.55 26.39 3.26
C ILE A 324 -22.38 25.13 4.10
N ASP A 325 -23.35 24.28 4.13
CA ASP A 325 -23.16 22.88 4.45
C ASP A 325 -23.73 21.99 3.34
N PHE A 326 -23.15 20.81 3.18
CA PHE A 326 -23.61 19.87 2.17
C PHE A 326 -23.51 18.43 2.66
N SER A 327 -24.32 17.58 2.08
CA SER A 327 -24.21 16.14 2.20
C SER A 327 -24.51 15.48 0.87
N THR A 328 -23.86 14.37 0.63
CA THR A 328 -24.16 13.55 -0.54
C THR A 328 -24.55 12.15 -0.07
N THR A 329 -25.32 11.45 -0.88
CA THR A 329 -25.71 10.07 -0.61
C THR A 329 -25.82 9.32 -1.93
N GLU A 330 -25.19 8.16 -2.02
CA GLU A 330 -25.35 7.26 -3.14
C GLU A 330 -26.71 6.55 -3.01
N GLY A 331 -27.65 6.95 -3.85
CA GLY A 331 -28.99 6.33 -3.88
C GLY A 331 -29.07 5.22 -4.92
N GLU A 332 -30.08 4.35 -4.81
CA GLU A 332 -30.29 3.21 -5.73
C GLU A 332 -30.38 3.60 -7.23
N LYS A 333 -30.69 4.85 -7.56
CA LYS A 333 -30.89 5.32 -8.93
C LYS A 333 -30.06 6.53 -9.32
N ALA A 334 -29.50 7.26 -8.36
CA ALA A 334 -28.72 8.49 -8.61
C ALA A 334 -27.94 8.90 -7.38
N TYR A 335 -26.80 9.49 -7.61
CA TYR A 335 -26.02 10.21 -6.59
C TYR A 335 -26.72 11.51 -6.24
N GLN A 336 -27.10 11.69 -4.96
CA GLN A 336 -27.85 12.84 -4.49
C GLN A 336 -26.91 13.82 -3.77
N VAL A 337 -27.05 15.10 -4.07
CA VAL A 337 -26.29 16.18 -3.42
C VAL A 337 -27.28 17.14 -2.76
N GLY A 338 -27.27 17.20 -1.44
CA GLY A 338 -28.02 18.19 -0.65
C GLY A 338 -27.08 19.33 -0.25
N ILE A 339 -27.46 20.57 -0.56
CA ILE A 339 -26.70 21.77 -0.21
C ILE A 339 -27.61 22.72 0.56
N ASN A 340 -27.17 23.13 1.75
CA ASN A 340 -27.83 24.18 2.51
C ASN A 340 -26.98 25.43 2.47
N LEU A 341 -27.63 26.56 2.16
CA LEU A 341 -27.02 27.87 2.09
C LEU A 341 -27.65 28.77 3.14
N ASP A 342 -26.86 29.53 3.89
CA ASP A 342 -27.29 30.50 4.87
C ASP A 342 -26.50 31.79 4.73
N ALA A 343 -27.20 32.89 4.56
CA ALA A 343 -26.57 34.18 4.36
C ALA A 343 -27.45 35.35 4.88
N SER A 344 -26.77 36.46 5.15
CA SER A 344 -27.40 37.75 5.45
C SER A 344 -26.74 38.83 4.62
N TRP A 345 -27.35 39.15 3.49
CA TRP A 345 -26.77 40.01 2.48
C TRP A 345 -27.27 41.42 2.52
N GLN A 346 -26.45 42.35 2.03
CA GLN A 346 -26.84 43.73 1.77
C GLN A 346 -27.17 43.88 0.28
N PRO A 347 -28.45 44.04 -0.11
CA PRO A 347 -28.85 44.15 -1.52
C PRO A 347 -28.15 45.26 -2.28
N SER A 348 -27.80 46.36 -1.59
CA SER A 348 -27.04 47.48 -2.17
C SER A 348 -25.63 47.14 -2.62
N ARG A 349 -25.08 45.97 -2.19
CA ARG A 349 -23.72 45.48 -2.55
C ARG A 349 -23.76 44.32 -3.54
N LEU A 350 -24.93 43.93 -4.06
CA LEU A 350 -25.07 42.88 -5.03
C LEU A 350 -24.77 43.39 -6.44
N ASP A 351 -23.61 43.02 -6.97
CA ASP A 351 -23.17 43.42 -8.32
C ASP A 351 -24.06 42.90 -9.46
N VAL A 352 -24.87 41.86 -9.17
CA VAL A 352 -25.83 41.27 -10.12
C VAL A 352 -27.12 42.08 -10.25
N LEU A 353 -27.38 43.02 -9.35
CA LEU A 353 -28.55 43.89 -9.44
C LEU A 353 -28.26 45.15 -10.26
N PRO A 354 -29.19 45.61 -11.09
CA PRO A 354 -29.07 46.91 -11.74
C PRO A 354 -28.82 48.04 -10.68
N LYS A 355 -27.92 48.95 -11.00
CA LYS A 355 -27.51 50.02 -10.07
C LYS A 355 -28.67 50.81 -9.50
N THR A 356 -29.73 51.03 -10.28
CA THR A 356 -30.95 51.70 -9.84
C THR A 356 -31.69 50.94 -8.75
N LEU A 357 -31.70 49.59 -8.81
CA LEU A 357 -32.31 48.75 -7.78
C LEU A 357 -31.40 48.62 -6.56
N SER A 358 -30.12 48.39 -6.73
CA SER A 358 -29.18 48.25 -5.62
C SER A 358 -29.09 49.49 -4.75
N GLN A 359 -29.18 50.71 -5.35
CA GLN A 359 -29.20 51.99 -4.62
C GLN A 359 -30.49 52.27 -3.86
N SER A 360 -31.58 51.62 -4.27
CA SER A 360 -32.90 51.80 -3.63
C SER A 360 -33.17 50.79 -2.51
N LEU A 361 -32.35 49.74 -2.39
CA LEU A 361 -32.52 48.69 -1.41
C LEU A 361 -31.55 48.90 -0.25
N GLY A 362 -32.09 49.22 0.93
CA GLY A 362 -31.31 49.33 2.17
C GLY A 362 -31.50 48.11 3.09
N GLY A 363 -30.68 48.05 4.14
CA GLY A 363 -30.80 47.03 5.17
C GLY A 363 -30.07 45.69 4.85
N ARG A 364 -30.39 44.65 5.61
CA ARG A 364 -29.88 43.29 5.44
C ARG A 364 -31.04 42.35 5.13
N LEU A 365 -30.82 41.48 4.18
CA LEU A 365 -31.76 40.43 3.78
C LEU A 365 -31.18 39.08 4.22
N PRO A 366 -31.67 38.48 5.32
CA PRO A 366 -31.36 37.10 5.64
C PRO A 366 -32.11 36.20 4.67
N TRP A 367 -31.41 35.16 4.19
CA TRP A 367 -32.01 34.14 3.34
C TRP A 367 -31.33 32.78 3.56
N ASN A 368 -32.06 31.74 3.31
CA ASN A 368 -31.55 30.37 3.24
C ASN A 368 -32.04 29.74 1.95
N GLY A 369 -31.23 28.80 1.44
CA GLY A 369 -31.52 28.02 0.24
C GLY A 369 -31.23 26.56 0.47
N LYS A 370 -31.96 25.69 -0.25
CA LYS A 370 -31.71 24.23 -0.29
C LYS A 370 -31.67 23.75 -1.73
#